data_3080334451284f07ff319ab4539d99be
#
_entry.id   3080334451284f07ff319ab4539d99be
#
_cell.length_a   1.000
_cell.length_b   1.000
_cell.length_c   1.000
_cell.angle_alpha   90.00
_cell.angle_beta   90.00
_cell.angle_gamma   90.00
#
_symmetry.space_group_name_H-M   'P 1'
#
loop_
_entity.id
_entity.type
_entity.pdbx_description
1 polymer ?
#
loop_
_entity_poly.entity_id
_entity_poly.type
_entity_poly.pdbx_seq_one_letter_code
_entity_poly.pdbx_strand_id
1 'polypeptide(L)'
;FHRNRLGFLADENVIFSRAGDFFSFFPETVTNVLDSDPIDVAVSHTKVATLRHATSYNTSLMLFADQAQFQLTAKDSLTPRTTAINVTTEFTIEPDAKPVSAGTSLYFGVPMGKHTGIKEYEVQPLTYNNDAADVTAHCPNYIPQGLFKLASSDIEDTIIALSTEER
;
A
#
# COMPACT_ATOMS: atom_id res chain seq x y z
N PHE A 1 1.78 -2.00 -11.66
CA PHE A 1 0.62 -2.38 -12.49
C PHE A 1 -0.49 -2.94 -11.63
N HIS A 2 -1.73 -2.52 -11.87
CA HIS A 2 -2.90 -3.03 -11.19
C HIS A 2 -4.09 -3.06 -12.14
N ARG A 3 -4.81 -4.21 -12.20
CA ARG A 3 -6.03 -4.40 -13.03
C ARG A 3 -5.92 -3.82 -14.46
N ASN A 4 -4.86 -4.23 -15.17
CA ASN A 4 -4.59 -3.84 -16.56
C ASN A 4 -4.38 -2.33 -16.79
N ARG A 5 -3.86 -1.62 -15.77
CA ARG A 5 -3.48 -0.20 -15.84
C ARG A 5 -2.08 -0.01 -15.27
N LEU A 6 -1.32 0.92 -15.83
CA LEU A 6 -0.09 1.44 -15.24
C LEU A 6 -0.47 2.53 -14.25
N GLY A 7 0.02 2.45 -13.01
CA GLY A 7 -0.23 3.43 -11.96
C GLY A 7 1.02 4.13 -11.48
N PHE A 8 0.89 5.39 -11.13
CA PHE A 8 1.88 6.21 -10.45
C PHE A 8 1.31 6.76 -9.16
N LEU A 9 2.19 6.93 -8.18
CA LEU A 9 1.92 7.67 -6.96
C LEU A 9 2.53 9.06 -7.12
N ALA A 10 1.73 10.08 -6.90
CA ALA A 10 2.13 11.48 -7.02
C ALA A 10 1.62 12.25 -5.81
N ASP A 11 2.46 12.40 -4.81
CA ASP A 11 2.13 12.98 -3.50
C ASP A 11 0.90 12.31 -2.86
N GLU A 12 -0.25 12.94 -2.91
CA GLU A 12 -1.51 12.43 -2.38
C GLU A 12 -2.38 11.75 -3.45
N ASN A 13 -1.95 11.76 -4.72
CA ASN A 13 -2.72 11.25 -5.84
C ASN A 13 -2.24 9.88 -6.29
N VAL A 14 -3.20 9.06 -6.73
CA VAL A 14 -2.95 7.84 -7.49
C VAL A 14 -3.47 8.05 -8.90
N ILE A 15 -2.56 7.98 -9.86
CA ILE A 15 -2.84 8.22 -11.28
C ILE A 15 -2.70 6.91 -12.03
N PHE A 16 -3.74 6.50 -12.76
CA PHE A 16 -3.71 5.32 -13.62
C PHE A 16 -3.88 5.70 -15.09
N SER A 17 -3.18 4.97 -15.94
CA SER A 17 -3.35 5.02 -17.39
C SER A 17 -4.73 4.55 -17.82
N ARG A 18 -5.04 4.72 -19.11
CA ARG A 18 -6.19 4.06 -19.72
C ARG A 18 -6.11 2.54 -19.60
N ALA A 19 -7.25 1.87 -19.56
CA ALA A 19 -7.32 0.43 -19.48
C ALA A 19 -6.74 -0.20 -20.76
N GLY A 20 -5.70 -1.03 -20.59
CA GLY A 20 -5.03 -1.71 -21.72
C GLY A 20 -4.06 -0.85 -22.52
N ASP A 21 -4.01 0.47 -22.28
CA ASP A 21 -3.06 1.39 -22.91
C ASP A 21 -2.22 2.08 -21.81
N PHE A 22 -1.03 1.56 -21.57
CA PHE A 22 -0.20 1.92 -20.40
C PHE A 22 0.50 3.27 -20.53
N PHE A 23 0.52 3.86 -21.71
CA PHE A 23 1.20 5.13 -21.96
C PHE A 23 0.24 6.29 -22.22
N SER A 24 -1.07 6.04 -22.19
CA SER A 24 -2.09 7.07 -22.38
C SER A 24 -2.69 7.49 -21.03
N PHE A 25 -2.53 8.79 -20.69
CA PHE A 25 -3.03 9.40 -19.47
C PHE A 25 -4.05 10.52 -19.76
N PHE A 26 -4.58 10.56 -20.97
CA PHE A 26 -5.59 11.54 -21.37
C PHE A 26 -6.90 10.83 -21.76
N PRO A 27 -8.06 11.43 -21.45
CA PRO A 27 -9.34 10.89 -21.84
C PRO A 27 -9.48 10.84 -23.37
N GLU A 28 -10.24 9.89 -23.85
CA GLU A 28 -10.49 9.73 -25.30
C GLU A 28 -11.45 10.80 -25.81
N THR A 29 -12.42 11.17 -25.00
CA THR A 29 -13.42 12.18 -25.35
C THR A 29 -13.59 13.15 -24.17
N VAL A 30 -13.98 14.40 -24.47
CA VAL A 30 -14.28 15.43 -23.48
C VAL A 30 -15.77 15.51 -23.11
N THR A 31 -16.61 14.80 -23.85
CA THR A 31 -18.08 14.88 -23.67
C THR A 31 -18.60 13.86 -22.64
N ASN A 32 -17.97 12.71 -22.55
CA ASN A 32 -18.39 11.63 -21.64
C ASN A 32 -17.18 10.96 -21.01
N VAL A 33 -17.28 10.61 -19.73
CA VAL A 33 -16.26 9.78 -19.06
C VAL A 33 -16.51 8.34 -19.42
N LEU A 34 -15.53 7.71 -20.05
CA LEU A 34 -15.55 6.29 -20.42
C LEU A 34 -14.96 5.45 -19.29
N ASP A 35 -15.36 4.18 -19.22
CA ASP A 35 -14.83 3.25 -18.23
C ASP A 35 -13.35 2.91 -18.47
N SER A 36 -12.89 3.09 -19.70
CA SER A 36 -11.48 2.93 -20.10
C SER A 36 -10.61 4.15 -19.79
N ASP A 37 -11.19 5.32 -19.49
CA ASP A 37 -10.44 6.56 -19.31
C ASP A 37 -9.45 6.47 -18.14
N PRO A 38 -8.39 7.32 -18.16
CA PRO A 38 -7.45 7.44 -17.05
C PRO A 38 -8.15 7.78 -15.74
N ILE A 39 -7.54 7.37 -14.65
CA ILE A 39 -8.05 7.64 -13.30
C ILE A 39 -7.03 8.54 -12.61
N ASP A 40 -7.49 9.63 -12.02
CA ASP A 40 -6.73 10.47 -11.10
C ASP A 40 -7.60 10.65 -9.86
N VAL A 41 -7.14 10.10 -8.75
CA VAL A 41 -7.87 10.12 -7.49
C VAL A 41 -6.92 10.46 -6.34
N ALA A 42 -7.31 11.44 -5.54
CA ALA A 42 -6.57 11.83 -4.35
C ALA A 42 -7.06 11.05 -3.13
N VAL A 43 -6.13 10.78 -2.20
CA VAL A 43 -6.48 10.34 -0.86
C VAL A 43 -7.03 11.53 -0.08
N SER A 44 -8.07 11.29 0.73
CA SER A 44 -8.64 12.31 1.61
C SER A 44 -8.34 11.92 3.06
N HIS A 45 -7.49 12.70 3.72
CA HIS A 45 -7.12 12.49 5.10
C HIS A 45 -6.95 13.84 5.83
N THR A 46 -7.05 13.85 7.14
CA THR A 46 -6.89 15.05 7.97
C THR A 46 -5.42 15.49 8.10
N LYS A 47 -4.48 14.58 7.83
CA LYS A 47 -3.04 14.83 7.84
C LYS A 47 -2.52 14.74 6.40
N VAL A 48 -1.41 15.40 6.12
CA VAL A 48 -0.70 15.24 4.84
C VAL A 48 -0.32 13.77 4.66
N ALA A 49 -0.76 13.18 3.57
CA ALA A 49 -0.62 11.75 3.30
C ALA A 49 0.18 11.50 2.02
N THR A 50 1.49 11.80 2.05
CA THR A 50 2.37 11.50 0.92
C THR A 50 2.46 9.99 0.71
N LEU A 51 1.96 9.55 -0.42
CA LEU A 51 1.97 8.13 -0.81
C LEU A 51 3.38 7.68 -1.18
N ARG A 52 3.88 6.65 -0.51
CA ARG A 52 5.23 6.09 -0.72
C ARG A 52 5.20 4.80 -1.52
N HIS A 53 4.31 3.90 -1.14
CA HIS A 53 4.26 2.56 -1.70
C HIS A 53 2.84 2.14 -2.05
N ALA A 54 2.74 1.28 -3.05
CA ALA A 54 1.52 0.58 -3.41
C ALA A 54 1.81 -0.91 -3.55
N THR A 55 0.96 -1.74 -2.95
CA THR A 55 1.09 -3.19 -2.99
C THR A 55 -0.28 -3.82 -3.21
N SER A 56 -0.36 -4.76 -4.14
CA SER A 56 -1.61 -5.51 -4.34
C SER A 56 -1.86 -6.43 -3.15
N TYR A 57 -3.07 -6.39 -2.63
CA TYR A 57 -3.52 -7.21 -1.52
C TYR A 57 -4.92 -7.72 -1.79
N ASN A 58 -5.08 -9.03 -1.89
CA ASN A 58 -6.32 -9.66 -2.34
C ASN A 58 -6.79 -9.04 -3.68
N THR A 59 -8.00 -8.51 -3.72
CA THR A 59 -8.61 -7.87 -4.90
C THR A 59 -8.39 -6.37 -4.97
N SER A 60 -7.74 -5.79 -3.97
CA SER A 60 -7.56 -4.35 -3.77
C SER A 60 -6.10 -3.93 -3.94
N LEU A 61 -5.87 -2.63 -4.03
CA LEU A 61 -4.55 -2.03 -3.96
C LEU A 61 -4.40 -1.32 -2.61
N MET A 62 -3.44 -1.77 -1.81
CA MET A 62 -3.07 -1.09 -0.58
C MET A 62 -2.06 0.02 -0.89
N LEU A 63 -2.34 1.19 -0.39
CA LEU A 63 -1.52 2.40 -0.52
C LEU A 63 -0.96 2.74 0.84
N PHE A 64 0.33 2.96 0.90
CA PHE A 64 1.04 3.31 2.13
C PHE A 64 1.54 4.73 2.03
N ALA A 65 1.01 5.59 2.89
CA ALA A 65 1.51 6.93 3.12
C ALA A 65 2.36 6.98 4.40
N ASP A 66 3.03 8.10 4.63
CA ASP A 66 3.93 8.26 5.77
C ASP A 66 3.27 7.96 7.13
N GLN A 67 1.97 8.28 7.30
CA GLN A 67 1.26 8.16 8.58
C GLN A 67 -0.09 7.45 8.49
N ALA A 68 -0.46 6.92 7.34
CA ALA A 68 -1.73 6.24 7.15
C ALA A 68 -1.65 5.21 6.02
N GLN A 69 -2.52 4.22 6.09
CA GLN A 69 -2.70 3.21 5.07
C GLN A 69 -4.10 3.36 4.48
N PHE A 70 -4.19 3.24 3.17
CA PHE A 70 -5.43 3.35 2.43
C PHE A 70 -5.65 2.11 1.58
N GLN A 71 -6.89 1.79 1.37
CA GLN A 71 -7.30 0.74 0.46
C GLN A 71 -8.02 1.37 -0.74
N LEU A 72 -7.46 1.17 -1.92
CA LEU A 72 -8.10 1.50 -3.17
C LEU A 72 -8.92 0.28 -3.62
N THR A 73 -10.22 0.48 -3.71
CA THR A 73 -11.18 -0.54 -4.11
C THR A 73 -11.90 -0.10 -5.37
N ALA A 74 -12.37 -1.08 -6.14
CA ALA A 74 -13.30 -0.86 -7.23
C ALA A 74 -14.28 -2.04 -7.24
N LYS A 75 -15.54 -1.78 -7.52
CA LYS A 75 -16.60 -2.77 -7.43
C LYS A 75 -16.31 -3.97 -8.34
N ASP A 76 -16.55 -3.87 -9.62
CA ASP A 76 -16.33 -4.97 -10.58
C ASP A 76 -15.07 -4.73 -11.43
N SER A 77 -14.95 -3.53 -11.96
CA SER A 77 -13.83 -3.08 -12.77
C SER A 77 -13.27 -1.76 -12.24
N LEU A 78 -11.97 -1.54 -12.45
CA LEU A 78 -11.31 -0.30 -12.09
C LEU A 78 -11.62 0.76 -13.14
N THR A 79 -12.59 1.62 -12.83
CA THR A 79 -13.04 2.72 -13.71
C THR A 79 -13.00 4.05 -12.96
N PRO A 80 -12.99 5.19 -13.65
CA PRO A 80 -13.03 6.50 -12.99
C PRO A 80 -14.22 6.71 -12.06
N ARG A 81 -15.33 5.99 -12.30
CA ARG A 81 -16.57 6.10 -11.54
C ARG A 81 -16.67 5.14 -10.35
N THR A 82 -15.98 4.01 -10.42
CA THR A 82 -16.08 2.95 -9.39
C THR A 82 -14.93 2.94 -8.42
N THR A 83 -13.86 3.71 -8.71
CA THR A 83 -12.69 3.80 -7.86
C THR A 83 -13.00 4.56 -6.58
N ALA A 84 -12.71 3.96 -5.45
CA ALA A 84 -12.82 4.57 -4.14
C ALA A 84 -11.56 4.29 -3.31
N ILE A 85 -11.11 5.30 -2.56
CA ILE A 85 -10.00 5.17 -1.61
C ILE A 85 -10.56 5.39 -0.21
N ASN A 86 -10.30 4.43 0.67
CA ASN A 86 -10.72 4.48 2.06
C ASN A 86 -9.51 4.32 2.98
N VAL A 87 -9.50 5.07 4.09
CA VAL A 87 -8.52 4.87 5.16
C VAL A 87 -8.78 3.51 5.81
N THR A 88 -7.73 2.77 6.08
CA THR A 88 -7.81 1.47 6.76
C THR A 88 -7.18 1.50 8.14
N THR A 89 -5.95 1.97 8.22
CA THR A 89 -5.18 2.07 9.46
C THR A 89 -4.33 3.34 9.46
N GLU A 90 -3.91 3.79 10.65
CA GLU A 90 -3.11 5.00 10.83
C GLU A 90 -1.80 4.67 11.57
N PHE A 91 -0.86 4.05 10.87
CA PHE A 91 0.47 3.79 11.39
C PHE A 91 1.51 4.59 10.60
N THR A 92 2.51 5.11 11.32
CA THR A 92 3.71 5.65 10.67
C THR A 92 4.51 4.48 10.11
N ILE A 93 4.95 4.59 8.85
CA ILE A 93 5.73 3.54 8.20
C ILE A 93 7.19 3.94 8.06
N GLU A 94 8.06 2.97 7.84
CA GLU A 94 9.42 3.20 7.33
C GLU A 94 9.33 3.55 5.83
N PRO A 95 9.63 4.80 5.44
CA PRO A 95 9.34 5.29 4.09
C PRO A 95 10.14 4.59 2.99
N ASP A 96 11.32 4.08 3.30
CA ASP A 96 12.23 3.46 2.34
C ASP A 96 11.96 1.96 2.16
N ALA A 97 11.26 1.33 3.12
CA ALA A 97 10.97 -0.09 3.10
C ALA A 97 9.62 -0.38 2.46
N LYS A 98 9.64 -0.89 1.22
CA LYS A 98 8.41 -1.30 0.54
C LYS A 98 7.73 -2.46 1.29
N PRO A 99 6.41 -2.35 1.59
CA PRO A 99 5.64 -3.45 2.14
C PRO A 99 5.65 -4.69 1.26
N VAL A 100 5.66 -5.87 1.88
CA VAL A 100 5.68 -7.17 1.20
C VAL A 100 4.49 -8.02 1.62
N SER A 101 3.98 -8.81 0.69
CA SER A 101 2.95 -9.80 0.97
C SER A 101 3.60 -11.16 1.20
N ALA A 102 3.13 -11.90 2.20
CA ALA A 102 3.45 -13.29 2.41
C ALA A 102 2.15 -14.04 2.73
N GLY A 103 1.85 -15.05 1.94
CA GLY A 103 0.58 -15.76 2.04
C GLY A 103 -0.63 -14.82 1.90
N THR A 104 -1.46 -14.79 2.94
CA THR A 104 -2.68 -13.95 3.00
C THR A 104 -2.47 -12.63 3.74
N SER A 105 -1.28 -12.38 4.27
CA SER A 105 -0.97 -11.20 5.08
C SER A 105 -0.03 -10.25 4.35
N LEU A 106 -0.02 -9.00 4.79
CA LEU A 106 0.84 -7.95 4.28
C LEU A 106 1.69 -7.40 5.42
N TYR A 107 3.00 -7.32 5.20
CA TYR A 107 3.96 -6.90 6.22
C TYR A 107 4.60 -5.58 5.87
N PHE A 108 4.73 -4.69 6.85
CA PHE A 108 5.38 -3.40 6.69
C PHE A 108 6.15 -2.99 7.94
N GLY A 109 7.20 -2.19 7.75
CA GLY A 109 8.03 -1.66 8.83
C GLY A 109 7.41 -0.42 9.47
N VAL A 110 7.54 -0.30 10.78
CA VAL A 110 7.15 0.88 11.56
C VAL A 110 8.33 1.34 12.42
N PRO A 111 8.60 2.65 12.53
CA PRO A 111 9.67 3.14 13.40
C PRO A 111 9.26 3.00 14.86
N MET A 112 10.16 2.47 15.68
CA MET A 112 9.98 2.29 17.13
C MET A 112 11.16 2.93 17.91
N GLY A 113 11.34 4.23 17.76
CA GLY A 113 12.44 4.98 18.37
C GLY A 113 13.77 4.65 17.70
N LYS A 114 14.66 3.91 18.41
CA LYS A 114 15.97 3.47 17.87
C LYS A 114 15.93 2.11 17.16
N HIS A 115 14.76 1.53 17.03
CA HIS A 115 14.54 0.22 16.43
C HIS A 115 13.37 0.30 15.47
N THR A 116 13.23 -0.73 14.66
CA THR A 116 12.10 -0.90 13.74
C THR A 116 11.28 -2.11 14.15
N GLY A 117 9.97 -1.95 14.17
CA GLY A 117 9.02 -3.06 14.31
C GLY A 117 8.46 -3.48 12.96
N ILE A 118 7.97 -4.70 12.87
CA ILE A 118 7.24 -5.21 11.72
C ILE A 118 5.80 -5.44 12.13
N LYS A 119 4.87 -4.86 11.36
CA LYS A 119 3.44 -5.10 11.53
C LYS A 119 2.90 -5.99 10.43
N GLU A 120 2.02 -6.89 10.84
CA GLU A 120 1.23 -7.74 9.97
C GLU A 120 -0.15 -7.13 9.81
N TYR A 121 -0.46 -6.74 8.58
CA TYR A 121 -1.77 -6.23 8.23
C TYR A 121 -2.64 -7.39 7.75
N GLU A 122 -3.81 -7.52 8.34
CA GLU A 122 -4.83 -8.48 7.94
C GLU A 122 -6.23 -7.88 8.03
N VAL A 123 -7.15 -8.44 7.26
CA VAL A 123 -8.58 -8.16 7.39
C VAL A 123 -9.20 -9.24 8.27
N GLN A 124 -9.71 -8.86 9.42
CA GLN A 124 -10.34 -9.80 10.34
C GLN A 124 -11.62 -10.42 9.72
N PRO A 125 -11.70 -11.75 9.58
CA PRO A 125 -12.78 -12.38 8.83
C PRO A 125 -14.18 -12.18 9.43
N LEU A 126 -14.27 -12.00 10.75
CA LEU A 126 -15.55 -11.88 11.48
C LEU A 126 -16.09 -10.46 11.52
N THR A 127 -15.22 -9.48 11.61
CA THR A 127 -15.62 -8.07 11.79
C THR A 127 -15.40 -7.23 10.54
N TYR A 128 -14.68 -7.76 9.55
CA TYR A 128 -14.20 -7.03 8.37
C TYR A 128 -13.40 -5.76 8.73
N ASN A 129 -12.90 -5.69 9.96
CA ASN A 129 -12.03 -4.60 10.39
C ASN A 129 -10.61 -4.88 9.93
N ASN A 130 -9.97 -3.80 9.49
CA ASN A 130 -8.55 -3.81 9.19
C ASN A 130 -7.77 -3.65 10.49
N ASP A 131 -6.79 -4.50 10.70
CA ASP A 131 -5.92 -4.43 11.87
C ASP A 131 -4.46 -4.65 11.44
N ALA A 132 -3.54 -4.19 12.27
CA ALA A 132 -2.12 -4.40 12.04
C ALA A 132 -1.43 -4.81 13.36
N ALA A 133 -1.33 -6.10 13.56
CA ALA A 133 -0.68 -6.70 14.71
C ALA A 133 0.85 -6.50 14.65
N ASP A 134 1.50 -6.34 15.79
CA ASP A 134 2.95 -6.25 15.88
C ASP A 134 3.56 -7.65 15.99
N VAL A 135 4.18 -8.13 14.93
CA VAL A 135 4.85 -9.43 14.88
C VAL A 135 6.13 -9.44 15.72
N THR A 136 6.77 -8.30 15.87
CA THR A 136 8.03 -8.14 16.59
C THR A 136 7.86 -7.77 18.07
N ALA A 137 6.63 -7.75 18.58
CA ALA A 137 6.33 -7.36 19.97
C ALA A 137 7.10 -8.16 21.02
N HIS A 138 7.45 -9.43 20.73
CA HIS A 138 8.23 -10.29 21.63
C HIS A 138 9.74 -10.00 21.57
N CYS A 139 10.22 -9.26 20.58
CA CYS A 139 11.63 -8.87 20.43
C CYS A 139 11.78 -7.42 19.92
N PRO A 140 11.28 -6.42 20.65
CA PRO A 140 11.13 -5.05 20.15
C PRO A 140 12.44 -4.35 19.81
N ASN A 141 13.57 -4.83 20.34
CA ASN A 141 14.89 -4.26 20.10
C ASN A 141 15.74 -5.10 19.13
N TYR A 142 15.10 -5.97 18.36
CA TYR A 142 15.83 -6.90 17.49
C TYR A 142 16.29 -6.26 16.19
N ILE A 143 15.42 -5.50 15.53
CA ILE A 143 15.71 -4.87 14.23
C ILE A 143 16.20 -3.44 14.47
N PRO A 144 17.44 -3.09 14.07
CA PRO A 144 17.94 -1.72 14.15
C PRO A 144 17.08 -0.76 13.32
N GLN A 145 17.19 0.54 13.60
CA GLN A 145 16.55 1.58 12.77
C GLN A 145 17.12 1.60 11.35
N GLY A 146 16.46 2.33 10.45
CA GLY A 146 16.92 2.46 9.06
C GLY A 146 16.62 1.24 8.21
N LEU A 147 15.46 0.64 8.43
CA LEU A 147 14.95 -0.42 7.57
C LEU A 147 14.74 0.14 6.14
N PHE A 148 15.41 -0.42 5.15
CA PHE A 148 15.30 0.04 3.77
C PHE A 148 14.72 -1.02 2.81
N LYS A 149 14.66 -2.28 3.23
CA LYS A 149 14.11 -3.34 2.39
C LYS A 149 13.52 -4.47 3.21
N LEU A 150 12.33 -4.89 2.79
CA LEU A 150 11.70 -6.14 3.20
C LEU A 150 11.64 -7.10 2.02
N ALA A 151 11.77 -8.38 2.30
CA ALA A 151 11.53 -9.46 1.37
C ALA A 151 10.82 -10.60 2.11
N SER A 152 9.99 -11.34 1.41
CA SER A 152 9.25 -12.49 1.96
C SER A 152 9.47 -13.73 1.11
N SER A 153 9.42 -14.88 1.76
CA SER A 153 9.38 -16.19 1.11
C SER A 153 8.19 -16.96 1.66
N ASP A 154 7.21 -17.24 0.80
CA ASP A 154 6.03 -18.01 1.16
C ASP A 154 6.34 -19.50 1.39
N ILE A 155 7.44 -20.00 0.79
CA ILE A 155 7.85 -21.41 0.92
C ILE A 155 8.50 -21.66 2.27
N GLU A 156 9.29 -20.71 2.75
CA GLU A 156 10.06 -20.84 3.99
C GLU A 156 9.39 -20.12 5.17
N ASP A 157 8.20 -19.56 4.98
CA ASP A 157 7.49 -18.77 5.99
C ASP A 157 8.40 -17.71 6.65
N THR A 158 9.22 -17.05 5.84
CA THR A 158 10.30 -16.18 6.33
C THR A 158 10.15 -14.77 5.79
N ILE A 159 10.37 -13.80 6.68
CA ILE A 159 10.50 -12.38 6.33
C ILE A 159 11.95 -11.95 6.59
N ILE A 160 12.57 -11.36 5.60
CA ILE A 160 13.93 -10.82 5.67
C ILE A 160 13.84 -9.29 5.73
N ALA A 161 14.41 -8.72 6.76
CA ALA A 161 14.49 -7.28 6.97
C ALA A 161 15.97 -6.83 6.84
N LEU A 162 16.23 -5.86 5.96
CA LEU A 162 17.55 -5.28 5.77
C LEU A 162 17.56 -3.85 6.32
N SER A 163 18.48 -3.59 7.25
CA SER A 163 18.71 -2.29 7.87
C SER A 163 20.05 -1.71 7.44
N THR A 164 20.14 -0.38 7.38
CA THR A 164 21.39 0.35 7.11
C THR A 164 22.32 0.40 8.32
N GLU A 165 21.78 0.23 9.53
CA GLU A 165 22.59 0.19 10.75
C GLU A 165 23.01 -1.24 11.07
N GLU A 166 24.27 -1.38 11.44
CA GLU A 166 24.82 -2.63 11.97
C GLU A 166 24.36 -2.82 13.44
N ARG A 167 24.21 -4.07 13.83
CA ARG A 167 23.80 -4.46 15.17
C ARG A 167 24.95 -4.51 16.15
#